data_6fa63aaf12c35fcf6bc41ce25c6a0e3b
#
_entry.id   6fa63aaf12c35fcf6bc41ce25c6a0e3b
#
_cell.length_a   1.000
_cell.length_b   1.000
_cell.length_c   1.000
_cell.angle_alpha   90.00
_cell.angle_beta   90.00
_cell.angle_gamma   90.00
#
_symmetry.space_group_name_H-M   'P 1'
#
loop_
_entity.id
_entity.type
_entity.pdbx_description
1 polymer ?
#
loop_
_entity_poly.entity_id
_entity_poly.type
_entity_poly.pdbx_seq_one_letter_code
_entity_poly.pdbx_strand_id
1 'polypeptide(L)'
;MAVSLNKVMLIGNLTRDPELRYIPSGQAVTTFTIAVNRTYNSKAGEKKEEVCFIRIVVWARLAEICNEYLKKGRSVFVEGRIQTRSWDGPDGNKRYSTEVVADNVQFLGSKPGSGKGEGATINVPMEAG
;
A
#
# COMPACT_ATOMS: atom_id res chain seq x y z
N MET A 1 10.52 -13.78 -26.49
CA MET A 1 9.76 -12.84 -25.83
C MET A 1 8.95 -13.49 -24.76
N ALA A 2 8.76 -12.88 -23.67
CA ALA A 2 8.05 -13.44 -22.57
C ALA A 2 6.66 -12.85 -22.42
N VAL A 3 5.73 -13.63 -21.93
CA VAL A 3 4.40 -13.13 -21.68
C VAL A 3 4.30 -13.03 -20.17
N SER A 4 3.98 -11.86 -19.67
CA SER A 4 3.96 -11.63 -18.24
C SER A 4 2.84 -10.72 -17.81
N LEU A 5 2.44 -10.83 -16.57
CA LEU A 5 1.48 -9.93 -15.99
C LEU A 5 1.91 -9.69 -14.56
N ASN A 6 1.91 -8.44 -14.12
CA ASN A 6 2.28 -8.13 -12.75
C ASN A 6 1.29 -7.07 -12.27
N LYS A 7 0.27 -7.47 -11.54
CA LYS A 7 -0.76 -6.57 -11.09
C LYS A 7 -1.19 -6.93 -9.68
N VAL A 8 -1.28 -5.94 -8.83
CA VAL A 8 -1.64 -6.15 -7.44
C VAL A 8 -2.74 -5.19 -7.07
N MET A 9 -3.75 -5.65 -6.35
CA MET A 9 -4.81 -4.81 -5.86
C MET A 9 -5.01 -5.15 -4.39
N LEU A 10 -4.95 -4.15 -3.53
CA LEU A 10 -5.05 -4.38 -2.11
C LEU A 10 -5.91 -3.34 -1.41
N ILE A 11 -6.55 -3.72 -0.32
CA ILE A 11 -7.23 -2.76 0.52
C ILE A 11 -6.73 -3.07 1.91
N GLY A 12 -6.26 -2.09 2.61
CA GLY A 12 -5.77 -2.27 3.97
C GLY A 12 -5.72 -0.96 4.71
N ASN A 13 -5.17 -1.00 5.91
CA ASN A 13 -5.08 0.19 6.73
C ASN A 13 -3.63 0.56 6.98
N LEU A 14 -3.31 1.84 6.95
CA LEU A 14 -1.94 2.24 7.20
C LEU A 14 -1.55 1.93 8.62
N THR A 15 -0.37 1.40 8.81
CA THR A 15 0.11 1.05 10.13
C THR A 15 0.80 2.22 10.80
N ARG A 16 1.19 3.24 10.03
CA ARG A 16 1.78 4.44 10.60
C ARG A 16 1.66 5.53 9.54
N ASP A 17 2.01 6.73 9.87
CA ASP A 17 1.92 7.83 8.93
C ASP A 17 2.86 7.60 7.76
N PRO A 18 2.52 8.06 6.58
CA PRO A 18 3.40 7.88 5.43
C PRO A 18 4.66 8.73 5.55
N GLU A 19 5.71 8.32 4.88
CA GLU A 19 6.95 9.03 4.94
C GLU A 19 7.30 9.54 3.56
N LEU A 20 7.43 10.84 3.41
CA LEU A 20 7.75 11.45 2.14
C LEU A 20 9.21 11.81 2.08
N ARG A 21 9.88 11.55 0.98
CA ARG A 21 11.26 11.95 0.80
C ARG A 21 11.43 12.41 -0.64
N TYR A 22 12.51 13.11 -0.92
CA TYR A 22 12.80 13.51 -2.28
C TYR A 22 14.14 12.88 -2.63
N ILE A 23 14.24 12.27 -3.79
CA ILE A 23 15.51 11.68 -4.19
C ILE A 23 16.34 12.76 -4.87
N PRO A 24 17.61 12.53 -5.11
CA PRO A 24 18.47 13.55 -5.67
C PRO A 24 17.97 14.21 -6.95
N SER A 25 17.21 13.52 -7.75
CA SER A 25 16.70 14.16 -8.94
C SER A 25 15.58 15.12 -8.62
N GLY A 26 15.15 15.19 -7.39
CA GLY A 26 14.05 16.08 -7.02
C GLY A 26 12.70 15.43 -7.03
N GLN A 27 12.60 14.18 -7.42
CA GLN A 27 11.30 13.55 -7.49
C GLN A 27 10.85 13.06 -6.12
N ALA A 28 9.58 13.19 -5.83
CA ALA A 28 9.04 12.78 -4.54
C ALA A 28 8.77 11.29 -4.50
N VAL A 29 8.98 10.68 -3.35
CA VAL A 29 8.62 9.29 -3.17
C VAL A 29 8.05 9.17 -1.78
N THR A 30 6.91 8.52 -1.64
CA THR A 30 6.29 8.31 -0.35
C THR A 30 6.20 6.81 -0.11
N THR A 31 6.51 6.37 1.10
CA THR A 31 6.37 4.96 1.44
C THR A 31 5.47 4.83 2.63
N PHE A 32 4.70 3.80 2.66
CA PHE A 32 3.88 3.49 3.83
C PHE A 32 3.60 1.99 3.82
N THR A 33 3.19 1.46 4.95
CA THR A 33 2.91 0.04 5.06
C THR A 33 1.44 -0.11 5.40
N ILE A 34 0.77 -1.05 4.75
CA ILE A 34 -0.62 -1.29 5.05
C ILE A 34 -0.76 -2.68 5.64
N ALA A 35 -1.73 -2.84 6.51
CA ALA A 35 -2.03 -4.12 7.11
C ALA A 35 -3.27 -4.64 6.40
N VAL A 36 -3.15 -5.82 5.82
CA VAL A 36 -4.25 -6.43 5.11
C VAL A 36 -4.65 -7.66 5.91
N ASN A 37 -5.89 -7.68 6.40
CA ASN A 37 -6.32 -8.77 7.24
C ASN A 37 -7.05 -9.84 6.46
N ARG A 38 -6.91 -11.06 6.87
CA ARG A 38 -7.55 -12.14 6.22
C ARG A 38 -8.14 -13.03 7.28
N THR A 39 -9.37 -13.44 7.13
CA THR A 39 -10.03 -14.32 8.08
C THR A 39 -10.36 -15.59 7.36
N TYR A 40 -10.14 -16.72 7.98
CA TYR A 40 -10.45 -17.98 7.35
C TYR A 40 -10.77 -19.02 8.41
N ASN A 41 -11.38 -20.14 8.02
CA ASN A 41 -11.69 -21.19 8.96
C ASN A 41 -10.66 -22.28 8.78
N SER A 42 -10.18 -22.82 9.90
CA SER A 42 -9.20 -23.87 9.81
C SER A 42 -9.93 -25.17 9.56
N LYS A 43 -9.20 -26.23 9.37
CA LYS A 43 -9.83 -27.50 9.14
C LYS A 43 -10.60 -27.92 10.34
N ALA A 44 -10.25 -27.48 11.51
CA ALA A 44 -10.96 -27.87 12.71
C ALA A 44 -12.20 -27.00 12.90
N GLY A 45 -12.49 -26.14 11.97
CA GLY A 45 -13.65 -25.29 12.12
C GLY A 45 -13.45 -24.05 12.94
N GLU A 46 -12.23 -23.73 13.32
CA GLU A 46 -11.98 -22.55 14.10
C GLU A 46 -11.74 -21.37 13.20
N LYS A 47 -12.16 -20.20 13.65
CA LYS A 47 -11.94 -18.99 12.88
C LYS A 47 -10.56 -18.50 13.14
N LYS A 48 -9.80 -18.25 12.15
CA LYS A 48 -8.43 -17.77 12.27
C LYS A 48 -8.27 -16.45 11.56
N GLU A 49 -7.34 -15.65 12.04
CA GLU A 49 -7.07 -14.39 11.43
C GLU A 49 -5.62 -14.27 11.15
N GLU A 50 -5.24 -13.63 10.09
CA GLU A 50 -3.83 -13.35 9.86
C GLU A 50 -3.73 -11.97 9.26
N VAL A 51 -2.61 -11.32 9.47
CA VAL A 51 -2.40 -9.97 8.98
C VAL A 51 -1.17 -10.00 8.12
N CYS A 52 -1.25 -9.39 6.96
CA CYS A 52 -0.12 -9.30 6.07
C CYS A 52 0.29 -7.85 5.99
N PHE A 53 1.55 -7.53 6.24
CA PHE A 53 2.03 -6.16 6.17
C PHE A 53 2.72 -5.96 4.84
N ILE A 54 2.28 -5.00 4.06
CA ILE A 54 2.83 -4.80 2.74
C ILE A 54 3.33 -3.39 2.58
N ARG A 55 4.58 -3.24 2.10
CA ARG A 55 5.17 -1.94 1.93
C ARG A 55 4.74 -1.40 0.58
N ILE A 56 4.27 -0.17 0.56
CA ILE A 56 3.81 0.48 -0.65
C ILE A 56 4.72 1.65 -0.97
N VAL A 57 5.09 1.79 -2.22
CA VAL A 57 5.94 2.87 -2.67
C VAL A 57 5.18 3.65 -3.72
N VAL A 58 5.14 4.97 -3.57
CA VAL A 58 4.40 5.82 -4.49
C VAL A 58 5.30 6.93 -4.96
N TRP A 59 5.25 7.26 -6.22
CA TRP A 59 6.15 8.26 -6.79
C TRP A 59 5.48 9.51 -7.29
N ALA A 60 6.29 10.58 -7.40
CA ALA A 60 5.89 11.83 -8.03
C ALA A 60 4.65 12.46 -7.42
N ARG A 61 3.77 12.93 -8.25
CA ARG A 61 2.63 13.66 -7.74
C ARG A 61 1.76 12.82 -6.84
N LEU A 62 1.57 11.57 -7.14
CA LEU A 62 0.77 10.72 -6.30
C LEU A 62 1.42 10.58 -4.93
N ALA A 63 2.76 10.62 -4.86
CA ALA A 63 3.45 10.53 -3.60
C ALA A 63 3.11 11.75 -2.72
N GLU A 64 3.04 12.92 -3.33
CA GLU A 64 2.73 14.11 -2.55
C GLU A 64 1.30 14.06 -2.05
N ILE A 65 0.38 13.60 -2.89
CA ILE A 65 -1.00 13.52 -2.49
C ILE A 65 -1.17 12.51 -1.37
N CYS A 66 -0.51 11.36 -1.45
CA CYS A 66 -0.62 10.38 -0.40
C CYS A 66 -0.07 10.91 0.91
N ASN A 67 1.04 11.61 0.86
CA ASN A 67 1.61 12.11 2.09
C ASN A 67 0.70 13.17 2.71
N GLU A 68 0.01 13.93 1.91
CA GLU A 68 -0.85 14.94 2.44
C GLU A 68 -2.13 14.40 3.05
N TYR A 69 -2.73 13.41 2.47
CA TYR A 69 -4.01 12.95 2.94
C TYR A 69 -4.04 11.63 3.74
N LEU A 70 -3.02 10.85 3.70
CA LEU A 70 -3.04 9.59 4.43
C LEU A 70 -2.48 9.72 5.83
N LYS A 71 -3.00 8.96 6.77
CA LYS A 71 -2.49 8.95 8.11
C LYS A 71 -2.66 7.58 8.68
N LYS A 72 -1.95 7.30 9.76
CA LYS A 72 -2.04 6.02 10.42
C LYS A 72 -3.50 5.66 10.65
N GLY A 73 -3.87 4.45 10.37
CA GLY A 73 -5.21 3.96 10.58
C GLY A 73 -6.19 4.15 9.43
N ARG A 74 -5.82 4.96 8.44
CA ARG A 74 -6.74 5.17 7.36
C ARG A 74 -6.81 3.99 6.45
N SER A 75 -7.95 3.75 5.85
CA SER A 75 -8.13 2.66 4.91
C SER A 75 -7.84 3.16 3.51
N VAL A 76 -7.22 2.33 2.72
CA VAL A 76 -6.81 2.75 1.40
C VAL A 76 -6.88 1.58 0.42
N PHE A 77 -7.19 1.88 -0.82
CA PHE A 77 -7.16 0.88 -1.88
C PHE A 77 -5.92 1.21 -2.70
N VAL A 78 -5.09 0.24 -2.97
CA VAL A 78 -3.86 0.43 -3.71
C VAL A 78 -3.85 -0.51 -4.90
N GLU A 79 -3.48 0.00 -6.05
CA GLU A 79 -3.36 -0.82 -7.22
C GLU A 79 -2.00 -0.57 -7.84
N GLY A 80 -1.27 -1.54 -8.20
CA GLY A 80 0.07 -1.36 -8.75
C GLY A 80 0.69 -2.67 -9.14
N ARG A 81 1.99 -2.77 -8.97
CA ARG A 81 2.72 -3.97 -9.34
C ARG A 81 3.73 -4.32 -8.26
N ILE A 82 4.15 -5.54 -8.25
CA ILE A 82 5.14 -5.98 -7.29
C ILE A 82 6.51 -5.67 -7.86
N GLN A 83 7.41 -5.21 -7.01
CA GLN A 83 8.76 -4.91 -7.42
C GLN A 83 9.69 -5.47 -6.36
N THR A 84 10.76 -6.10 -6.75
CA THR A 84 11.74 -6.61 -5.82
C THR A 84 13.00 -5.76 -5.94
N ARG A 85 13.51 -5.30 -4.80
CA ARG A 85 14.74 -4.55 -4.79
C ARG A 85 15.79 -5.43 -4.17
N SER A 86 17.01 -5.30 -4.56
CA SER A 86 18.08 -6.04 -3.92
C SER A 86 19.24 -5.08 -3.64
N TRP A 87 19.99 -5.33 -2.59
CA TRP A 87 21.12 -4.52 -2.26
C TRP A 87 22.08 -5.37 -1.44
N ASP A 88 23.33 -4.92 -1.29
CA ASP A 88 24.30 -5.69 -0.53
C ASP A 88 24.21 -5.30 0.91
N GLY A 89 24.08 -6.25 1.80
CA GLY A 89 24.04 -5.95 3.22
C GLY A 89 25.43 -5.73 3.76
N PRO A 90 25.54 -5.28 5.01
CA PRO A 90 26.82 -5.02 5.61
C PRO A 90 27.70 -6.25 5.70
N ASP A 91 27.11 -7.43 5.71
CA ASP A 91 27.91 -8.62 5.83
C ASP A 91 28.27 -9.14 4.45
N GLY A 92 28.00 -8.41 3.41
CA GLY A 92 28.36 -8.85 2.07
C GLY A 92 27.33 -9.73 1.41
N ASN A 93 26.28 -10.10 2.13
CA ASN A 93 25.25 -10.94 1.53
C ASN A 93 24.18 -10.12 0.87
N LYS A 94 23.61 -10.64 -0.21
CA LYS A 94 22.61 -9.90 -0.92
C LYS A 94 21.31 -9.93 -0.16
N ARG A 95 20.65 -8.79 -0.08
CA ARG A 95 19.37 -8.70 0.61
C ARG A 95 18.30 -8.32 -0.39
N TYR A 96 17.07 -8.75 -0.14
CA TYR A 96 15.97 -8.49 -1.05
C TYR A 96 14.77 -7.93 -0.30
N SER A 97 13.99 -7.12 -0.94
CA SER A 97 12.77 -6.60 -0.36
C SER A 97 11.71 -6.56 -1.45
N THR A 98 10.53 -7.05 -1.15
CA THR A 98 9.43 -7.03 -2.10
C THR A 98 8.46 -5.95 -1.71
N GLU A 99 8.11 -5.10 -2.64
CA GLU A 99 7.24 -3.96 -2.37
C GLU A 99 6.21 -3.86 -3.47
N VAL A 100 5.20 -3.04 -3.26
CA VAL A 100 4.22 -2.78 -4.29
C VAL A 100 4.42 -1.32 -4.70
N VAL A 101 4.65 -1.08 -5.98
CA VAL A 101 4.77 0.26 -6.49
C VAL A 101 3.38 0.63 -6.99
N ALA A 102 2.76 1.60 -6.35
CA ALA A 102 1.38 1.94 -6.65
C ALA A 102 1.23 2.92 -7.78
N ASP A 103 0.30 2.66 -8.68
CA ASP A 103 0.01 3.63 -9.69
C ASP A 103 -1.35 4.22 -9.43
N ASN A 104 -2.13 3.66 -8.52
CA ASN A 104 -3.45 4.19 -8.22
C ASN A 104 -3.70 3.99 -6.75
N VAL A 105 -4.07 5.04 -6.03
CA VAL A 105 -4.35 4.95 -4.61
C VAL A 105 -5.66 5.67 -4.36
N GLN A 106 -6.63 4.98 -3.69
CA GLN A 106 -7.89 5.58 -3.43
C GLN A 106 -8.10 5.63 -1.94
N PHE A 107 -8.50 6.77 -1.40
CA PHE A 107 -8.69 6.92 0.03
C PHE A 107 -10.08 6.44 0.38
N LEU A 108 -10.20 5.43 1.20
CA LEU A 108 -11.47 4.85 1.53
C LEU A 108 -11.99 5.28 2.88
N GLY A 109 -13.27 5.31 3.00
CA GLY A 109 -13.84 5.55 4.29
C GLY A 109 -13.57 6.88 4.88
N SER A 110 -14.26 7.22 5.90
CA SER A 110 -14.02 8.51 6.46
C SER A 110 -13.29 8.19 7.65
N LYS A 111 -12.73 9.14 8.32
CA LYS A 111 -11.98 8.86 9.44
C LYS A 111 -12.84 8.34 10.45
N PRO A 112 -12.35 7.67 11.34
CA PRO A 112 -13.05 7.08 12.43
C PRO A 112 -13.91 8.08 13.08
N GLY A 113 -15.02 7.75 13.42
CA GLY A 113 -15.83 8.64 14.11
C GLY A 113 -16.81 9.34 13.23
N SER A 114 -16.59 9.41 12.04
CA SER A 114 -17.53 10.17 11.29
C SER A 114 -18.64 9.29 11.03
N GLY A 115 -18.48 8.12 11.30
CA GLY A 115 -19.55 7.26 11.20
C GLY A 115 -20.48 7.18 10.09
N LYS A 116 -20.42 7.77 9.21
CA LYS A 116 -21.34 7.77 8.26
C LYS A 116 -21.08 6.74 7.40
N GLY A 117 -21.17 5.78 7.53
CA GLY A 117 -20.92 4.74 6.76
C GLY A 117 -20.66 5.01 5.39
N GLU A 118 -21.16 5.85 4.88
CA GLU A 118 -20.94 6.03 3.56
C GLU A 118 -19.64 6.15 3.26
N GLY A 119 -18.94 6.22 4.08
CA GLY A 119 -17.67 6.43 3.74
C GLY A 119 -17.17 5.43 2.84
N ALA A 120 -17.73 4.44 2.81
CA ALA A 120 -17.14 3.44 2.05
C ALA A 120 -17.06 3.75 0.60
N THR A 121 -17.50 4.70 0.25
CA THR A 121 -17.50 4.97 -1.08
C THR A 121 -16.20 5.15 -1.67
N ILE A 122 -15.90 4.53 -2.64
CA ILE A 122 -14.67 4.71 -3.23
C ILE A 122 -14.77 5.47 -4.37
N ASN A 123 -15.20 6.43 -4.48
CA ASN A 123 -15.43 7.11 -5.64
C ASN A 123 -14.22 7.42 -6.30
N VAL A 124 -13.60 6.70 -6.78
CA VAL A 124 -12.52 6.94 -7.41
C VAL A 124 -12.48 7.20 -8.74
N PRO A 125 -12.04 8.02 -9.21
CA PRO A 125 -11.93 8.40 -10.47
C PRO A 125 -10.93 7.59 -10.98
N MET A 126 -11.07 6.55 -11.07
CA MET A 126 -10.15 5.82 -11.49
C MET A 126 -9.40 6.21 -12.54
N GLU A 127 -9.85 6.69 -13.31
CA GLU A 127 -9.09 7.03 -14.35
C GLU A 127 -8.07 7.73 -13.99
N ALA A 128 -8.19 8.07 -13.11
CA ALA A 128 -7.24 8.91 -12.69
C ALA A 128 -6.10 8.17 -12.97
N GLY A 129 -6.26 7.26 -13.13
CA GLY A 129 -5.11 6.54 -13.32
C GLY A 129 -4.14 7.33 -13.79
#